data_1746d8365b7b0ed4731e4aebbe93562b
#
_entry.id   1746d8365b7b0ed4731e4aebbe93562b
#
_cell.length_a   1.000
_cell.length_b   1.000
_cell.length_c   1.000
_cell.angle_alpha   90.00
_cell.angle_beta   90.00
_cell.angle_gamma   90.00
#
_symmetry.space_group_name_H-M   'P 1'
#
loop_
_entity.id
_entity.type
_entity.pdbx_description
1 polymer ?
#
loop_
_entity_poly.entity_id
_entity_poly.type
_entity_poly.pdbx_seq_one_letter_code
_entity_poly.pdbx_strand_id
1 'polypeptide(L)'
;MKQEIDLKKCFTIGYGDYPIDLFFYFLQKNGIDTIVDVRSSPYSKYNFYFNRDNLEKFLKKNMIDYQYMGDKIGGRYSNPNLLFPDGTVNYQKVQSTEQFQEGISQVLSIISTGKKIALMCAEKEPEKCHRFALVSRVLQSKGIRVVHIRPEIRLQTNEDLEKELINSVIDNKQVTISSEPVNSMDAMYEKLNRKIAHKSKDYNQLADDILSEEKPEPVIPVPIIETNEKNLPDLPFVSEPAYSDNLNIDILSRSDSVCGKQKKKQVQKSLF
;
A
#
# COMPACT_ATOMS: atom_id res chain seq x y z
N MET A 1 2.44 -23.02 -24.95
CA MET A 1 2.19 -21.66 -24.42
C MET A 1 1.63 -21.83 -23.02
N LYS A 2 2.37 -21.43 -21.97
CA LYS A 2 1.82 -21.38 -20.60
C LYS A 2 0.80 -20.25 -20.59
N GLN A 3 -0.48 -20.54 -20.34
CA GLN A 3 -1.46 -19.53 -20.03
C GLN A 3 -0.94 -18.79 -18.79
N GLU A 4 -0.57 -17.53 -18.98
CA GLU A 4 -0.29 -16.62 -17.87
C GLU A 4 -1.61 -16.47 -17.12
N ILE A 5 -1.71 -17.11 -15.95
CA ILE A 5 -2.86 -16.96 -15.06
C ILE A 5 -2.85 -15.48 -14.68
N ASP A 6 -3.84 -14.72 -15.16
CA ASP A 6 -4.00 -13.31 -14.82
C ASP A 6 -4.37 -13.20 -13.34
N LEU A 7 -3.34 -13.24 -12.50
CA LEU A 7 -3.49 -13.09 -11.06
C LEU A 7 -4.03 -11.71 -10.78
N LYS A 8 -5.16 -11.65 -10.08
CA LYS A 8 -5.73 -10.39 -9.58
C LYS A 8 -4.64 -9.61 -8.83
N LYS A 9 -4.49 -8.34 -9.16
CA LYS A 9 -3.41 -7.48 -8.61
C LYS A 9 -3.97 -6.49 -7.60
N CYS A 10 -3.19 -6.24 -6.55
CA CYS A 10 -3.39 -5.16 -5.60
C CYS A 10 -2.09 -4.34 -5.51
N PHE A 11 -2.16 -3.05 -5.77
CA PHE A 11 -1.01 -2.18 -5.56
C PHE A 11 -0.96 -1.67 -4.12
N THR A 12 0.21 -1.20 -3.69
CA THR A 12 0.36 -0.48 -2.43
C THR A 12 1.25 0.74 -2.63
N ILE A 13 0.98 1.80 -1.88
CA ILE A 13 1.76 3.03 -1.94
C ILE A 13 1.89 3.65 -0.54
N GLY A 14 3.02 4.25 -0.24
CA GLY A 14 3.22 5.08 0.92
C GLY A 14 3.48 6.51 0.48
N TYR A 15 2.73 7.48 1.02
CA TYR A 15 2.93 8.86 0.59
C TYR A 15 4.18 9.52 1.21
N GLY A 16 4.61 9.08 2.42
CA GLY A 16 5.81 9.61 3.08
C GLY A 16 5.84 11.13 3.13
N ASP A 17 6.83 11.69 2.47
CA ASP A 17 7.09 13.12 2.31
C ASP A 17 6.76 13.65 0.89
N TYR A 18 6.05 12.85 0.09
CA TYR A 18 5.72 13.26 -1.27
C TYR A 18 4.78 14.49 -1.30
N PRO A 19 5.04 15.46 -2.19
CA PRO A 19 4.01 16.41 -2.62
C PRO A 19 2.80 15.64 -3.18
N ILE A 20 1.61 16.22 -3.02
CA ILE A 20 0.37 15.58 -3.48
C ILE A 20 0.37 15.30 -4.99
N ASP A 21 0.98 16.19 -5.78
CA ASP A 21 1.07 16.05 -7.25
C ASP A 21 1.95 14.86 -7.64
N LEU A 22 3.08 14.66 -6.95
CA LEU A 22 3.95 13.50 -7.19
C LEU A 22 3.26 12.19 -6.80
N PHE A 23 2.54 12.20 -5.67
CA PHE A 23 1.73 11.06 -5.27
C PHE A 23 0.68 10.74 -6.33
N PHE A 24 -0.06 11.74 -6.82
CA PHE A 24 -1.05 11.58 -7.86
C PHE A 24 -0.45 11.07 -9.17
N TYR A 25 0.71 11.59 -9.57
CA TYR A 25 1.44 11.10 -10.74
C TYR A 25 1.74 9.59 -10.62
N PHE A 26 2.14 9.10 -9.45
CA PHE A 26 2.34 7.67 -9.24
C PHE A 26 1.05 6.86 -9.41
N LEU A 27 -0.09 7.38 -8.97
CA LEU A 27 -1.38 6.73 -9.17
C LEU A 27 -1.74 6.65 -10.66
N GLN A 28 -1.65 7.77 -11.36
CA GLN A 28 -1.95 7.83 -12.80
C GLN A 28 -1.04 6.91 -13.61
N LYS A 29 0.27 6.96 -13.36
CA LYS A 29 1.25 6.15 -14.08
C LYS A 29 1.00 4.65 -13.95
N ASN A 30 0.40 4.22 -12.85
CA ASN A 30 0.05 2.82 -12.60
C ASN A 30 -1.42 2.51 -12.93
N GLY A 31 -2.19 3.49 -13.39
CA GLY A 31 -3.60 3.36 -13.73
C GLY A 31 -4.46 3.01 -12.51
N ILE A 32 -4.13 3.54 -11.33
CA ILE A 32 -4.90 3.33 -10.11
C ILE A 32 -6.19 4.15 -10.19
N ASP A 33 -7.30 3.48 -10.01
CA ASP A 33 -8.64 4.09 -10.00
C ASP A 33 -9.29 4.13 -8.61
N THR A 34 -8.72 3.44 -7.64
CA THR A 34 -9.25 3.41 -6.27
C THR A 34 -8.12 3.39 -5.23
N ILE A 35 -8.18 4.31 -4.29
CA ILE A 35 -7.34 4.31 -3.09
C ILE A 35 -8.11 3.65 -1.95
N VAL A 36 -7.50 2.66 -1.30
CA VAL A 36 -7.93 2.08 -0.04
C VAL A 36 -7.00 2.59 1.06
N ASP A 37 -7.47 3.51 1.87
CA ASP A 37 -6.70 4.08 2.98
C ASP A 37 -6.71 3.14 4.18
N VAL A 38 -5.56 2.53 4.45
CA VAL A 38 -5.38 1.56 5.55
C VAL A 38 -4.78 2.17 6.82
N ARG A 39 -4.65 3.49 6.89
CA ARG A 39 -4.13 4.18 8.07
C ARG A 39 -5.14 4.13 9.21
N SER A 40 -4.73 3.69 10.40
CA SER A 40 -5.58 3.75 11.59
C SER A 40 -5.97 5.18 11.98
N SER A 41 -5.09 6.16 11.69
CA SER A 41 -5.34 7.59 11.88
C SER A 41 -5.04 8.34 10.58
N PRO A 42 -6.08 8.70 9.80
CA PRO A 42 -5.91 9.34 8.50
C PRO A 42 -5.72 10.87 8.58
N TYR A 43 -5.15 11.35 9.69
CA TYR A 43 -4.89 12.77 9.94
C TYR A 43 -3.42 12.99 10.31
N SER A 44 -2.85 14.06 9.77
CA SER A 44 -1.47 14.47 10.02
C SER A 44 -1.39 15.97 10.27
N LYS A 45 -0.63 16.38 11.29
CA LYS A 45 -0.31 17.78 11.53
C LYS A 45 0.68 18.34 10.51
N TYR A 46 1.45 17.47 9.88
CA TYR A 46 2.58 17.86 9.02
C TYR A 46 2.23 17.84 7.54
N ASN A 47 1.23 17.05 7.13
CA ASN A 47 0.87 16.89 5.74
C ASN A 47 -0.64 16.99 5.56
N PHE A 48 -1.11 18.23 5.48
CA PHE A 48 -2.52 18.59 5.40
C PHE A 48 -3.23 17.97 4.18
N TYR A 49 -2.53 17.87 3.06
CA TYR A 49 -3.12 17.34 1.82
C TYR A 49 -3.52 15.86 1.94
N PHE A 50 -2.87 15.10 2.83
CA PHE A 50 -3.19 13.70 3.08
C PHE A 50 -4.16 13.49 4.24
N ASN A 51 -4.72 14.54 4.83
CA ASN A 51 -5.84 14.39 5.73
C ASN A 51 -7.04 13.86 4.97
N ARG A 52 -7.80 12.95 5.60
CA ARG A 52 -8.86 12.17 4.97
C ARG A 52 -9.74 13.01 4.06
N ASP A 53 -10.33 14.08 4.62
CA ASP A 53 -11.33 14.89 3.91
C ASP A 53 -10.72 15.62 2.70
N ASN A 54 -9.47 16.07 2.82
CA ASN A 54 -8.77 16.78 1.74
C ASN A 54 -8.34 15.80 0.64
N LEU A 55 -7.78 14.65 1.05
CA LEU A 55 -7.36 13.62 0.11
C LEU A 55 -8.55 13.06 -0.66
N GLU A 56 -9.66 12.76 0.01
CA GLU A 56 -10.89 12.27 -0.62
C GLU A 56 -11.42 13.26 -1.66
N LYS A 57 -11.52 14.55 -1.31
CA LYS A 57 -11.92 15.61 -2.24
C LYS A 57 -10.97 15.71 -3.43
N PHE A 58 -9.67 15.67 -3.18
CA PHE A 58 -8.65 15.71 -4.23
C PHE A 58 -8.76 14.53 -5.19
N LEU A 59 -8.86 13.30 -4.66
CA LEU A 59 -8.96 12.08 -5.46
C LEU A 59 -10.26 12.06 -6.27
N LYS A 60 -11.40 12.43 -5.67
CA LYS A 60 -12.69 12.49 -6.34
C LYS A 60 -12.68 13.49 -7.50
N LYS A 61 -12.06 14.67 -7.32
CA LYS A 61 -11.88 15.67 -8.41
C LYS A 61 -11.08 15.08 -9.58
N ASN A 62 -10.19 14.13 -9.30
CA ASN A 62 -9.34 13.48 -10.29
C ASN A 62 -9.86 12.07 -10.70
N MET A 63 -11.14 11.79 -10.49
CA MET A 63 -11.81 10.52 -10.86
C MET A 63 -11.19 9.27 -10.25
N ILE A 64 -10.59 9.40 -9.07
CA ILE A 64 -10.11 8.27 -8.28
C ILE A 64 -11.02 8.09 -7.07
N ASP A 65 -11.53 6.88 -6.89
CA ASP A 65 -12.34 6.53 -5.73
C ASP A 65 -11.48 6.47 -4.46
N TYR A 66 -12.07 6.86 -3.34
CA TYR A 66 -11.43 6.76 -2.04
C TYR A 66 -12.28 5.92 -1.09
N GLN A 67 -11.65 4.96 -0.42
CA GLN A 67 -12.28 4.13 0.60
C GLN A 67 -11.42 4.06 1.85
N TYR A 68 -11.97 4.47 2.99
CA TYR A 68 -11.32 4.33 4.28
C TYR A 68 -11.59 2.94 4.85
N MET A 69 -10.52 2.24 5.20
CA MET A 69 -10.56 0.92 5.85
C MET A 69 -9.59 0.79 7.04
N GLY A 70 -9.06 1.92 7.50
CA GLY A 70 -8.09 1.92 8.60
C GLY A 70 -8.68 1.50 9.94
N ASP A 71 -10.00 1.59 10.09
CA ASP A 71 -10.76 1.05 11.21
C ASP A 71 -10.77 -0.48 11.26
N LYS A 72 -10.70 -1.15 10.11
CA LYS A 72 -10.74 -2.62 10.00
C LYS A 72 -9.36 -3.24 9.84
N ILE A 73 -8.55 -2.69 8.94
CA ILE A 73 -7.24 -3.28 8.57
C ILE A 73 -6.05 -2.35 8.85
N GLY A 74 -6.24 -1.37 9.74
CA GLY A 74 -5.17 -0.51 10.22
C GLY A 74 -4.13 -1.24 11.07
N GLY A 75 -3.05 -0.54 11.41
CA GLY A 75 -1.92 -1.14 12.16
C GLY A 75 -1.94 -0.87 13.66
N ARG A 76 -2.96 -0.17 14.20
CA ARG A 76 -3.01 0.23 15.60
C ARG A 76 -4.21 -0.39 16.30
N TYR A 77 -3.95 -1.11 17.36
CA TYR A 77 -4.95 -1.78 18.20
C TYR A 77 -4.62 -1.51 19.65
N SER A 78 -5.66 -1.27 20.47
CA SER A 78 -5.55 -1.05 21.91
C SER A 78 -6.05 -2.25 22.73
N ASN A 79 -6.77 -3.21 22.12
CA ASN A 79 -7.24 -4.39 22.83
C ASN A 79 -6.06 -5.23 23.32
N PRO A 80 -5.89 -5.42 24.66
CA PRO A 80 -4.76 -6.16 25.23
C PRO A 80 -4.61 -7.59 24.66
N ASN A 81 -5.70 -8.24 24.29
CA ASN A 81 -5.67 -9.58 23.70
C ASN A 81 -4.96 -9.62 22.33
N LEU A 82 -4.85 -8.47 21.65
CA LEU A 82 -4.18 -8.34 20.36
C LEU A 82 -2.73 -7.83 20.47
N LEU A 83 -2.23 -7.68 21.70
CA LEU A 83 -0.89 -7.20 21.94
C LEU A 83 0.04 -8.35 22.41
N PHE A 84 1.33 -8.14 22.22
CA PHE A 84 2.37 -8.85 22.95
C PHE A 84 2.46 -8.33 24.39
N PRO A 85 3.13 -9.07 25.31
CA PRO A 85 3.27 -8.64 26.70
C PRO A 85 3.98 -7.30 26.91
N ASP A 86 4.69 -6.81 25.90
CA ASP A 86 5.37 -5.50 25.90
C ASP A 86 4.52 -4.36 25.35
N GLY A 87 3.23 -4.60 25.07
CA GLY A 87 2.29 -3.63 24.50
C GLY A 87 2.40 -3.45 22.98
N THR A 88 3.27 -4.16 22.29
CA THR A 88 3.39 -4.12 20.82
C THR A 88 2.23 -4.90 20.18
N VAL A 89 1.62 -4.35 19.13
CA VAL A 89 0.53 -5.03 18.40
C VAL A 89 1.03 -6.33 17.78
N ASN A 90 0.31 -7.42 18.03
CA ASN A 90 0.58 -8.74 17.46
C ASN A 90 -0.25 -8.95 16.18
N TYR A 91 0.38 -8.78 15.02
CA TYR A 91 -0.31 -8.89 13.74
C TYR A 91 -0.87 -10.30 13.48
N GLN A 92 -0.27 -11.35 14.03
CA GLN A 92 -0.79 -12.70 13.90
C GLN A 92 -2.14 -12.85 14.62
N LYS A 93 -2.28 -12.27 15.82
CA LYS A 93 -3.56 -12.23 16.52
C LYS A 93 -4.58 -11.35 15.81
N VAL A 94 -4.14 -10.19 15.29
CA VAL A 94 -4.99 -9.27 14.53
C VAL A 94 -5.59 -9.95 13.30
N GLN A 95 -4.78 -10.70 12.56
CA GLN A 95 -5.25 -11.44 11.37
C GLN A 95 -6.39 -12.40 11.65
N SER A 96 -6.51 -12.91 12.87
CA SER A 96 -7.55 -13.86 13.27
C SER A 96 -8.84 -13.20 13.73
N THR A 97 -8.89 -11.85 13.82
CA THR A 97 -10.11 -11.13 14.25
C THR A 97 -11.13 -11.06 13.13
N GLU A 98 -12.42 -11.13 13.48
CA GLU A 98 -13.52 -10.98 12.54
C GLU A 98 -13.48 -9.64 11.83
N GLN A 99 -13.24 -8.54 12.55
CA GLN A 99 -13.12 -7.19 12.02
C GLN A 99 -12.05 -7.08 10.92
N PHE A 100 -10.87 -7.68 11.14
CA PHE A 100 -9.81 -7.67 10.14
C PHE A 100 -10.17 -8.52 8.92
N GLN A 101 -10.73 -9.71 9.12
CA GLN A 101 -11.15 -10.61 8.03
C GLN A 101 -12.28 -9.99 7.20
N GLU A 102 -13.21 -9.27 7.83
CA GLU A 102 -14.24 -8.49 7.13
C GLU A 102 -13.60 -7.41 6.25
N GLY A 103 -12.63 -6.65 6.76
CA GLY A 103 -11.90 -5.64 5.99
C GLY A 103 -11.15 -6.24 4.80
N ILE A 104 -10.49 -7.38 4.98
CA ILE A 104 -9.85 -8.12 3.87
C ILE A 104 -10.89 -8.57 2.83
N SER A 105 -12.03 -9.07 3.27
CA SER A 105 -13.11 -9.49 2.38
C SER A 105 -13.65 -8.32 1.54
N GLN A 106 -13.76 -7.13 2.13
CA GLN A 106 -14.13 -5.90 1.40
C GLN A 106 -13.08 -5.52 0.35
N VAL A 107 -11.78 -5.59 0.69
CA VAL A 107 -10.70 -5.35 -0.29
C VAL A 107 -10.79 -6.34 -1.45
N LEU A 108 -10.98 -7.63 -1.17
CA LEU A 108 -11.15 -8.66 -2.20
C LEU A 108 -12.37 -8.43 -3.09
N SER A 109 -13.47 -7.96 -2.50
CA SER A 109 -14.66 -7.58 -3.24
C SER A 109 -14.38 -6.46 -4.24
N ILE A 110 -13.66 -5.41 -3.84
CA ILE A 110 -13.30 -4.31 -4.74
C ILE A 110 -12.39 -4.83 -5.87
N ILE A 111 -11.37 -5.63 -5.54
CA ILE A 111 -10.48 -6.25 -6.55
C ILE A 111 -11.30 -7.08 -7.55
N SER A 112 -12.35 -7.78 -7.08
CA SER A 112 -13.17 -8.63 -7.93
C SER A 112 -14.00 -7.87 -8.97
N THR A 113 -14.24 -6.56 -8.76
CA THR A 113 -14.91 -5.70 -9.75
C THR A 113 -14.02 -5.31 -10.93
N GLY A 114 -12.74 -5.71 -10.94
CA GLY A 114 -11.78 -5.33 -11.96
C GLY A 114 -11.09 -3.99 -11.73
N LYS A 115 -11.39 -3.29 -10.65
CA LYS A 115 -10.74 -2.04 -10.28
C LYS A 115 -9.27 -2.23 -9.95
N LYS A 116 -8.44 -1.30 -10.39
CA LYS A 116 -7.03 -1.24 -10.00
C LYS A 116 -6.90 -0.44 -8.71
N ILE A 117 -6.74 -1.13 -7.60
CA ILE A 117 -6.67 -0.51 -6.29
C ILE A 117 -5.24 -0.34 -5.80
N ALA A 118 -5.00 0.68 -4.97
CA ALA A 118 -3.79 0.80 -4.18
C ALA A 118 -4.10 0.97 -2.69
N LEU A 119 -3.54 0.10 -1.85
CA LEU A 119 -3.54 0.28 -0.40
C LEU A 119 -2.59 1.42 -0.05
N MET A 120 -3.09 2.46 0.61
CA MET A 120 -2.29 3.64 0.96
C MET A 120 -2.02 3.70 2.46
N CYS A 121 -0.76 3.98 2.80
CA CYS A 121 -0.35 4.30 4.17
C CYS A 121 0.61 5.50 4.21
N ALA A 122 0.97 5.93 5.43
CA ALA A 122 1.87 7.06 5.64
C ALA A 122 3.33 6.71 5.36
N GLU A 123 3.79 5.55 5.79
CA GLU A 123 5.18 5.13 5.66
C GLU A 123 5.56 4.94 4.19
N LYS A 124 6.67 5.57 3.76
CA LYS A 124 7.15 5.51 2.39
C LYS A 124 7.54 4.08 1.99
N GLU A 125 8.31 3.43 2.84
CA GLU A 125 8.85 2.09 2.60
C GLU A 125 7.87 1.01 3.08
N PRO A 126 7.50 0.02 2.24
CA PRO A 126 6.55 -1.02 2.62
C PRO A 126 7.04 -1.88 3.78
N GLU A 127 8.33 -2.20 3.84
CA GLU A 127 8.95 -3.00 4.92
C GLU A 127 8.97 -2.31 6.29
N LYS A 128 8.63 -1.04 6.34
CA LYS A 128 8.47 -0.27 7.59
C LYS A 128 7.01 -0.06 7.96
N CYS A 129 6.08 -0.75 7.29
CA CYS A 129 4.67 -0.47 7.35
C CYS A 129 3.81 -1.71 7.53
N HIS A 130 2.74 -1.59 8.30
CA HIS A 130 1.75 -2.65 8.46
C HIS A 130 1.08 -3.06 7.14
N ARG A 131 1.02 -2.17 6.12
CA ARG A 131 0.49 -2.53 4.81
C ARG A 131 1.22 -3.73 4.19
N PHE A 132 2.54 -3.88 4.44
CA PHE A 132 3.32 -5.05 4.04
C PHE A 132 3.18 -6.20 5.05
N ALA A 133 3.56 -5.95 6.31
CA ALA A 133 3.71 -7.00 7.31
C ALA A 133 2.39 -7.62 7.78
N LEU A 134 1.27 -6.91 7.62
CA LEU A 134 -0.05 -7.36 8.02
C LEU A 134 -0.96 -7.59 6.80
N VAL A 135 -1.26 -6.53 6.03
CA VAL A 135 -2.32 -6.58 5.01
C VAL A 135 -1.88 -7.32 3.75
N SER A 136 -0.71 -6.97 3.19
CA SER A 136 -0.20 -7.60 1.95
C SER A 136 0.04 -9.08 2.11
N ARG A 137 0.58 -9.50 3.26
CA ARG A 137 0.79 -10.91 3.59
C ARG A 137 -0.50 -11.72 3.49
N VAL A 138 -1.60 -11.20 4.06
CA VAL A 138 -2.89 -11.89 4.02
C VAL A 138 -3.50 -11.88 2.62
N LEU A 139 -3.42 -10.78 1.88
CA LEU A 139 -3.88 -10.74 0.49
C LEU A 139 -3.11 -11.73 -0.40
N GLN A 140 -1.79 -11.83 -0.23
CA GLN A 140 -0.96 -12.78 -0.96
C GLN A 140 -1.34 -14.23 -0.64
N SER A 141 -1.60 -14.58 0.62
CA SER A 141 -2.07 -15.91 1.01
C SER A 141 -3.44 -16.27 0.41
N LYS A 142 -4.22 -15.27 0.00
CA LYS A 142 -5.50 -15.42 -0.71
C LYS A 142 -5.35 -15.38 -2.25
N GLY A 143 -4.12 -15.48 -2.77
CA GLY A 143 -3.83 -15.55 -4.20
C GLY A 143 -3.84 -14.21 -4.93
N ILE A 144 -3.75 -13.08 -4.21
CA ILE A 144 -3.63 -11.76 -4.80
C ILE A 144 -2.14 -11.43 -5.01
N ARG A 145 -1.77 -11.05 -6.22
CA ARG A 145 -0.43 -10.53 -6.51
C ARG A 145 -0.32 -9.10 -5.99
N VAL A 146 0.41 -8.90 -4.91
CA VAL A 146 0.64 -7.57 -4.34
C VAL A 146 1.88 -6.94 -4.96
N VAL A 147 1.76 -5.66 -5.36
CA VAL A 147 2.83 -4.89 -6.01
C VAL A 147 2.99 -3.55 -5.29
N HIS A 148 4.18 -3.29 -4.78
CA HIS A 148 4.51 -2.04 -4.10
C HIS A 148 5.00 -0.99 -5.10
N ILE A 149 4.34 0.17 -5.12
CA ILE A 149 4.82 1.36 -5.83
C ILE A 149 5.85 2.03 -4.91
N ARG A 150 7.12 1.92 -5.30
CA ARG A 150 8.26 2.46 -4.56
C ARG A 150 8.69 3.81 -5.14
N PRO A 151 9.59 4.55 -4.45
CA PRO A 151 10.21 5.74 -5.03
C PRO A 151 10.72 5.49 -6.45
N GLU A 152 10.77 6.56 -7.28
CA GLU A 152 11.23 6.49 -8.68
C GLU A 152 10.37 5.60 -9.58
N ILE A 153 9.09 5.38 -9.20
CA ILE A 153 8.13 4.54 -9.93
C ILE A 153 8.59 3.07 -10.07
N ARG A 154 9.53 2.65 -9.26
CA ARG A 154 9.95 1.26 -9.23
C ARG A 154 8.82 0.39 -8.68
N LEU A 155 8.44 -0.63 -9.42
CA LEU A 155 7.48 -1.65 -8.98
C LEU A 155 8.25 -2.84 -8.39
N GLN A 156 7.82 -3.28 -7.20
CA GLN A 156 8.39 -4.42 -6.53
C GLN A 156 7.26 -5.35 -6.06
N THR A 157 7.34 -6.62 -6.41
CA THR A 157 6.34 -7.58 -5.90
C THR A 157 6.56 -7.87 -4.43
N ASN A 158 5.50 -8.33 -3.75
CA ASN A 158 5.61 -8.73 -2.35
C ASN A 158 6.62 -9.88 -2.19
N GLU A 159 6.62 -10.83 -3.13
CA GLU A 159 7.55 -11.96 -3.16
C GLU A 159 9.02 -11.52 -3.31
N ASP A 160 9.29 -10.50 -4.13
CA ASP A 160 10.66 -9.99 -4.29
C ASP A 160 11.13 -9.27 -3.03
N LEU A 161 10.25 -8.50 -2.38
CA LEU A 161 10.55 -7.86 -1.11
C LEU A 161 10.79 -8.89 0.02
N GLU A 162 9.98 -9.94 0.06
CA GLU A 162 10.19 -11.07 1.01
C GLU A 162 11.56 -11.71 0.83
N LYS A 163 11.96 -12.01 -0.40
CA LYS A 163 13.30 -12.56 -0.72
C LYS A 163 14.42 -11.64 -0.28
N GLU A 164 14.32 -10.34 -0.58
CA GLU A 164 15.30 -9.34 -0.15
C GLU A 164 15.45 -9.31 1.37
N LEU A 165 14.33 -9.33 2.11
CA LEU A 165 14.33 -9.30 3.57
C LEU A 165 14.91 -10.58 4.18
N ILE A 166 14.57 -11.76 3.65
CA ILE A 166 15.15 -13.03 4.10
C ILE A 166 16.66 -13.04 3.87
N ASN A 167 17.12 -12.67 2.68
CA ASN A 167 18.55 -12.63 2.37
C ASN A 167 19.29 -11.66 3.30
N SER A 168 18.73 -10.50 3.59
CA SER A 168 19.31 -9.54 4.53
C SER A 168 19.43 -10.08 5.97
N VAL A 169 18.56 -10.99 6.37
CA VAL A 169 18.62 -11.66 7.68
C VAL A 169 19.73 -12.72 7.70
N ILE A 170 19.90 -13.45 6.59
CA ILE A 170 20.93 -14.50 6.44
C ILE A 170 22.33 -13.87 6.42
N ASP A 171 22.53 -12.80 5.64
CA ASP A 171 23.82 -12.12 5.48
C ASP A 171 24.30 -11.43 6.76
N ASN A 172 23.37 -10.93 7.58
CA ASN A 172 23.69 -10.25 8.84
C ASN A 172 23.94 -11.25 10.00
N LYS A 173 24.69 -12.30 9.85
CA LYS A 173 25.19 -13.29 10.84
C LYS A 173 24.95 -13.04 12.36
N GLN A 174 24.07 -12.13 12.72
CA GLN A 174 23.65 -11.80 14.10
C GLN A 174 22.38 -12.53 14.51
N VAL A 175 22.24 -13.79 14.12
CA VAL A 175 21.22 -14.67 14.69
C VAL A 175 21.90 -15.65 15.62
N THR A 176 22.18 -15.17 16.82
CA THR A 176 22.37 -16.06 17.97
C THR A 176 20.99 -16.53 18.42
N ILE A 177 20.60 -17.72 17.99
CA ILE A 177 20.21 -18.89 18.77
C ILE A 177 18.92 -18.74 19.59
N SER A 178 17.87 -19.18 19.03
CA SER A 178 17.07 -20.27 19.56
C SER A 178 16.91 -21.30 18.45
N SER A 179 16.93 -22.56 18.79
CA SER A 179 17.20 -23.77 18.01
C SER A 179 16.23 -24.13 16.86
N GLU A 180 15.63 -23.14 16.21
CA GLU A 180 14.79 -23.31 15.02
C GLU A 180 15.44 -22.59 13.82
N PRO A 181 15.47 -23.19 12.63
CA PRO A 181 16.07 -22.56 11.47
C PRO A 181 15.30 -21.26 11.14
N VAL A 182 15.96 -20.12 11.30
CA VAL A 182 15.44 -18.75 11.00
C VAL A 182 15.15 -18.56 9.50
N ASN A 183 15.03 -19.62 8.74
CA ASN A 183 14.72 -19.64 7.31
C ASN A 183 13.22 -19.68 7.02
N SER A 184 12.35 -19.57 8.02
CA SER A 184 10.93 -19.57 7.76
C SER A 184 10.43 -18.14 7.48
N MET A 185 9.57 -18.02 6.50
CA MET A 185 8.87 -16.79 6.17
C MET A 185 8.15 -16.20 7.40
N ASP A 186 7.58 -17.07 8.22
CA ASP A 186 6.87 -16.71 9.45
C ASP A 186 7.77 -16.03 10.47
N ALA A 187 8.99 -16.54 10.67
CA ALA A 187 9.97 -15.93 11.57
C ALA A 187 10.41 -14.54 11.08
N MET A 188 10.58 -14.35 9.78
CA MET A 188 10.87 -13.03 9.18
C MET A 188 9.72 -12.05 9.48
N TYR A 189 8.48 -12.45 9.25
CA TYR A 189 7.32 -11.60 9.50
C TYR A 189 7.11 -11.32 11.01
N GLU A 190 7.37 -12.28 11.90
CA GLU A 190 7.30 -12.04 13.34
C GLU A 190 8.36 -11.03 13.79
N LYS A 191 9.61 -11.19 13.35
CA LYS A 191 10.69 -10.24 13.63
C LYS A 191 10.36 -8.85 13.12
N LEU A 192 9.82 -8.76 11.90
CA LEU A 192 9.38 -7.50 11.30
C LEU A 192 8.24 -6.89 12.11
N ASN A 193 7.23 -7.67 12.47
CA ASN A 193 6.11 -7.21 13.29
C ASN A 193 6.60 -6.55 14.59
N ARG A 194 7.48 -7.22 15.35
CA ARG A 194 8.03 -6.67 16.60
C ARG A 194 8.79 -5.36 16.38
N LYS A 195 9.41 -5.17 15.20
CA LYS A 195 10.19 -3.98 14.87
C LYS A 195 9.33 -2.78 14.49
N ILE A 196 8.25 -3.01 13.74
CA ILE A 196 7.50 -1.92 13.09
C ILE A 196 6.11 -1.67 13.66
N ALA A 197 5.53 -2.64 14.39
CA ALA A 197 4.18 -2.49 14.89
C ALA A 197 4.09 -1.40 15.95
N HIS A 198 2.92 -0.77 16.01
CA HIS A 198 2.63 0.23 17.01
C HIS A 198 2.75 -0.39 18.41
N LYS A 199 3.42 0.33 19.31
CA LYS A 199 3.47 0.01 20.72
C LYS A 199 2.48 0.92 21.46
N SER A 200 1.49 0.31 22.11
CA SER A 200 0.57 1.06 22.97
C SER A 200 1.35 1.66 24.13
N LYS A 201 1.27 2.97 24.30
CA LYS A 201 2.00 3.68 25.37
C LYS A 201 1.47 3.36 26.77
N ASP A 202 0.24 2.88 26.80
CA ASP A 202 -0.54 2.81 28.03
C ASP A 202 -0.90 1.37 28.41
N TYR A 203 -0.08 0.38 27.98
CA TYR A 203 -0.36 -1.02 28.32
C TYR A 203 -0.47 -1.25 29.84
N ASN A 204 0.37 -0.58 30.64
CA ASN A 204 0.30 -0.64 32.11
C ASN A 204 -0.83 0.25 32.64
N GLN A 205 -1.13 1.37 32.00
CA GLN A 205 -2.20 2.28 32.36
C GLN A 205 -3.58 1.74 31.98
N LEU A 206 -3.70 1.06 30.82
CA LEU A 206 -4.93 0.36 30.42
C LEU A 206 -5.28 -0.81 31.35
N ALA A 207 -4.29 -1.44 31.93
CA ALA A 207 -4.54 -2.45 32.97
C ALA A 207 -5.07 -1.83 34.26
N ASP A 208 -4.64 -0.63 34.61
CA ASP A 208 -5.07 0.12 35.79
C ASP A 208 -6.39 0.88 35.53
N ASP A 209 -6.63 1.41 34.30
CA ASP A 209 -7.84 2.13 33.92
C ASP A 209 -9.06 1.22 33.72
N ILE A 210 -8.84 -0.06 33.39
CA ILE A 210 -9.91 -1.10 33.41
C ILE A 210 -10.36 -1.37 34.85
N LEU A 211 -9.54 -1.05 35.84
CA LEU A 211 -9.85 -1.22 37.26
C LEU A 211 -10.39 0.05 37.93
N SER A 212 -10.31 1.20 37.27
CA SER A 212 -10.84 2.47 37.76
C SER A 212 -11.89 3.04 36.79
N GLU A 213 -13.17 2.80 37.08
CA GLU A 213 -14.29 3.44 36.40
C GLU A 213 -14.28 4.96 36.67
N GLU A 214 -13.48 5.72 35.92
CA GLU A 214 -13.63 7.16 35.89
C GLU A 214 -14.24 7.65 34.58
N LYS A 215 -15.21 8.55 34.73
CA LYS A 215 -16.10 9.11 33.72
C LYS A 215 -15.34 9.70 32.52
N PRO A 216 -15.88 9.58 31.32
CA PRO A 216 -15.28 10.21 30.15
C PRO A 216 -15.24 11.74 30.35
N GLU A 217 -14.05 12.32 30.17
CA GLU A 217 -13.92 13.78 30.12
C GLU A 217 -14.81 14.35 29.00
N PRO A 218 -15.41 15.55 29.25
CA PRO A 218 -16.26 16.15 28.24
C PRO A 218 -15.46 16.40 26.96
N VAL A 219 -15.99 15.89 25.87
CA VAL A 219 -15.47 16.15 24.51
C VAL A 219 -15.47 17.68 24.35
N ILE A 220 -14.29 18.29 24.36
CA ILE A 220 -14.15 19.71 24.00
C ILE A 220 -14.59 19.77 22.51
N PRO A 221 -15.66 20.51 22.20
CA PRO A 221 -16.08 20.65 20.83
C PRO A 221 -14.93 21.26 20.05
N VAL A 222 -14.44 20.51 19.06
CA VAL A 222 -13.51 21.05 18.08
C VAL A 222 -14.20 22.26 17.47
N PRO A 223 -13.61 23.48 17.51
CA PRO A 223 -14.23 24.64 16.92
C PRO A 223 -14.55 24.29 15.47
N ILE A 224 -15.83 24.37 15.11
CA ILE A 224 -16.28 24.32 13.74
C ILE A 224 -15.64 25.57 13.13
N ILE A 225 -14.51 25.38 12.46
CA ILE A 225 -14.00 26.42 11.57
C ILE A 225 -15.04 26.44 10.45
N GLU A 226 -15.97 27.40 10.54
CA GLU A 226 -16.78 27.75 9.38
C GLU A 226 -15.77 28.04 8.27
N THR A 227 -15.58 27.08 7.40
CA THR A 227 -14.79 27.25 6.19
C THR A 227 -15.62 28.19 5.32
N ASN A 228 -15.36 29.50 5.48
CA ASN A 228 -15.77 30.47 4.50
C ASN A 228 -15.18 29.98 3.20
N GLU A 229 -16.01 29.56 2.24
CA GLU A 229 -15.59 29.07 0.92
C GLU A 229 -14.66 30.04 0.17
N LYS A 230 -14.53 31.26 0.68
CA LYS A 230 -13.65 32.31 0.14
C LYS A 230 -12.18 32.21 0.58
N ASN A 231 -11.81 31.34 1.51
CA ASN A 231 -10.44 31.23 2.04
C ASN A 231 -9.81 29.84 1.88
N LEU A 232 -10.37 28.97 1.06
CA LEU A 232 -9.55 27.89 0.53
C LEU A 232 -8.53 28.56 -0.40
N PRO A 233 -7.21 28.38 -0.16
CA PRO A 233 -6.26 28.73 -1.22
C PRO A 233 -6.72 27.94 -2.45
N ASP A 234 -6.96 28.66 -3.57
CA ASP A 234 -7.18 28.04 -4.86
C ASP A 234 -6.05 27.02 -5.03
N LEU A 235 -6.38 25.76 -4.82
CA LEU A 235 -5.47 24.71 -5.23
C LEU A 235 -5.21 24.97 -6.69
N PRO A 236 -3.95 25.19 -7.11
CA PRO A 236 -3.70 25.51 -8.49
C PRO A 236 -4.40 24.43 -9.30
N PHE A 237 -5.36 24.86 -10.11
CA PHE A 237 -5.86 24.04 -11.20
C PHE A 237 -4.59 23.63 -11.94
N VAL A 238 -4.21 22.37 -11.83
CA VAL A 238 -3.20 21.81 -12.70
C VAL A 238 -3.87 21.81 -14.07
N SER A 239 -3.87 22.99 -14.71
CA SER A 239 -3.98 23.06 -16.15
C SER A 239 -3.01 22.01 -16.65
N GLU A 240 -3.46 21.18 -17.56
CA GLU A 240 -2.63 20.15 -18.20
C GLU A 240 -1.19 20.64 -18.21
N PRO A 241 -0.23 19.90 -17.65
CA PRO A 241 1.14 20.31 -17.78
C PRO A 241 1.32 20.54 -19.26
N ALA A 242 1.64 21.76 -19.64
CA ALA A 242 2.15 22.05 -20.97
C ALA A 242 3.45 21.25 -21.06
N TYR A 243 3.30 19.98 -21.28
CA TYR A 243 4.36 19.13 -21.73
C TYR A 243 4.71 19.71 -23.10
N SER A 244 5.72 20.57 -23.09
CA SER A 244 6.36 20.97 -24.32
C SER A 244 6.63 19.68 -25.07
N ASP A 245 6.11 19.59 -26.29
CA ASP A 245 6.28 18.51 -27.29
C ASP A 245 7.76 18.30 -27.68
N ASN A 246 8.69 18.37 -26.74
CA ASN A 246 10.13 18.23 -26.94
C ASN A 246 10.74 17.02 -26.22
N LEU A 247 9.99 15.95 -26.05
CA LEU A 247 10.57 14.63 -25.80
C LEU A 247 10.36 13.75 -27.03
N ASN A 248 11.28 13.96 -27.99
CA ASN A 248 11.73 12.99 -29.00
C ASN A 248 10.73 11.92 -29.42
N ILE A 249 9.92 12.30 -30.41
CA ILE A 249 9.28 11.36 -31.36
C ILE A 249 10.33 10.82 -32.36
N ASP A 250 11.52 10.46 -31.91
CA ASP A 250 12.54 9.86 -32.76
C ASP A 250 12.70 8.34 -32.60
N ILE A 251 11.80 7.70 -31.84
CA ILE A 251 11.87 6.21 -31.68
C ILE A 251 10.80 5.47 -32.50
N LEU A 252 9.83 6.15 -33.10
CA LEU A 252 8.78 5.48 -33.87
C LEU A 252 8.87 5.66 -35.40
N SER A 253 9.88 6.34 -35.93
CA SER A 253 10.05 6.51 -37.38
C SER A 253 11.09 5.57 -38.01
N ARG A 254 11.62 4.57 -37.28
CA ARG A 254 12.61 3.61 -37.82
C ARG A 254 12.12 2.18 -38.01
N SER A 255 10.82 1.90 -37.85
CA SER A 255 10.30 0.54 -38.05
C SER A 255 9.51 0.32 -39.36
N ASP A 256 9.30 1.33 -40.20
CA ASP A 256 8.44 1.20 -41.40
C ASP A 256 9.17 1.30 -42.75
N SER A 257 10.46 1.07 -42.81
CA SER A 257 11.19 1.09 -44.11
C SER A 257 11.97 -0.17 -44.47
N VAL A 258 11.57 -1.35 -44.00
CA VAL A 258 12.09 -2.61 -44.52
C VAL A 258 10.94 -3.61 -44.75
N CYS A 259 10.07 -3.30 -45.69
CA CYS A 259 9.24 -4.29 -46.34
C CYS A 259 9.03 -3.87 -47.81
N GLY A 260 9.99 -4.17 -48.64
CA GLY A 260 9.91 -3.91 -50.05
C GLY A 260 10.91 -4.77 -50.83
N LYS A 261 10.39 -5.84 -51.45
CA LYS A 261 10.97 -6.57 -52.57
C LYS A 261 12.03 -7.63 -52.25
N GLN A 262 11.58 -8.87 -52.14
CA GLN A 262 12.22 -9.95 -52.93
C GLN A 262 11.20 -11.07 -53.26
N LYS A 263 10.82 -11.05 -54.46
CA LYS A 263 10.59 -12.05 -55.53
C LYS A 263 10.56 -13.53 -55.13
N LYS A 264 9.48 -14.14 -55.60
CA LYS A 264 9.26 -15.55 -55.89
C LYS A 264 10.49 -16.25 -56.41
N LYS A 265 10.82 -17.43 -55.84
CA LYS A 265 11.32 -18.60 -56.57
C LYS A 265 10.73 -19.85 -55.96
N GLN A 266 9.93 -20.51 -56.78
CA GLN A 266 9.61 -21.92 -56.68
C GLN A 266 10.88 -22.74 -56.74
N VAL A 267 10.97 -23.81 -55.99
CA VAL A 267 11.47 -25.12 -56.48
C VAL A 267 10.93 -26.23 -55.56
N GLN A 268 10.47 -27.21 -56.24
CA GLN A 268 9.87 -28.50 -55.94
C GLN A 268 10.78 -29.51 -55.21
N LYS A 269 10.10 -30.46 -54.50
CA LYS A 269 10.43 -31.90 -54.35
C LYS A 269 11.72 -32.24 -53.60
N SER A 270 11.73 -33.20 -52.67
CA SER A 270 11.29 -34.62 -52.62
C SER A 270 11.50 -35.13 -51.19
N LEU A 271 10.57 -35.87 -50.64
CA LEU A 271 10.61 -37.28 -50.30
C LEU A 271 12.02 -37.88 -49.97
N PHE A 272 12.25 -38.08 -48.68
CA PHE A 272 12.45 -39.37 -48.02
C PHE A 272 12.36 -39.19 -46.53
#